data_ad929ed8b513e09ba3c2abb0e9f34b20
#
_entry.id   ad929ed8b513e09ba3c2abb0e9f34b20
#
_cell.length_a   1.000
_cell.length_b   1.000
_cell.length_c   1.000
_cell.angle_alpha   90.00
_cell.angle_beta   90.00
_cell.angle_gamma   90.00
#
_symmetry.space_group_name_H-M   'P 1'
#
loop_
_entity.id
_entity.type
_entity.pdbx_description
1 polymer ?
#
loop_
_entity_poly.entity_id
_entity_poly.type
_entity_poly.pdbx_seq_one_letter_code
_entity_poly.pdbx_strand_id
1 'polypeptide(L)'
;MPAGHRPYCTKENGQIIDGEVAKQIGCFDELCKSFAGGFHGIYFSPESTYPGFRDASLENFLGDLYGRFFNEIRSRNDQLKIMMSPATFYHAGKMDDMKGAWLAMFSKAHPDILAPQDSIGCGCITLDKQVEALKIWRSICDEANIEFWSNVEVFECCAPYIDETSRRIAPHDRVVAQINNAAPYVSKFITWELLYYGNPMYPRSGGKLSPRWFGGAEVD
;
A
#
# COMPACT_ATOMS: atom_id res chain seq x y z
N MET A 1 11.66 -1.42 12.93
CA MET A 1 11.29 -0.25 12.10
C MET A 1 12.20 -0.24 10.90
N PRO A 2 11.69 -0.19 9.68
CA PRO A 2 12.54 -0.08 8.50
C PRO A 2 13.38 1.18 8.64
N ALA A 3 14.66 1.08 8.43
CA ALA A 3 15.64 2.16 8.61
C ALA A 3 15.45 3.34 7.63
N GLY A 4 14.53 3.24 6.69
CA GLY A 4 14.33 4.23 5.63
C GLY A 4 13.41 5.41 5.96
N HIS A 5 12.67 5.37 7.06
CA HIS A 5 11.68 6.42 7.36
C HIS A 5 12.16 7.55 8.26
N ARG A 6 13.35 7.45 8.84
CA ARG A 6 13.87 8.49 9.75
C ARG A 6 14.23 9.84 9.12
N PRO A 7 14.79 9.92 7.89
CA PRO A 7 15.18 11.23 7.34
C PRO A 7 14.00 12.11 6.93
N TYR A 8 12.84 11.52 6.64
CA TYR A 8 11.66 12.25 6.14
C TYR A 8 10.80 12.88 7.23
N CYS A 9 11.13 12.65 8.48
CA CYS A 9 10.29 12.99 9.61
C CYS A 9 10.70 14.29 10.33
N THR A 10 11.59 15.11 9.81
CA THR A 10 12.01 16.34 10.48
C THR A 10 11.70 17.57 9.64
N LYS A 11 11.10 18.59 10.29
CA LYS A 11 10.71 19.88 9.71
C LYS A 11 11.85 20.65 9.00
N GLU A 12 13.08 20.31 9.30
CA GLU A 12 14.27 21.08 8.89
C GLU A 12 14.75 20.79 7.47
N ASN A 13 14.04 19.90 6.74
CA ASN A 13 14.56 19.29 5.52
C ASN A 13 13.78 19.63 4.24
N GLY A 14 13.37 20.88 4.05
CA GLY A 14 12.82 21.33 2.76
C GLY A 14 13.74 20.98 1.57
N GLN A 15 15.05 21.08 1.75
CA GLN A 15 16.04 20.66 0.75
C GLN A 15 16.05 19.15 0.48
N ILE A 16 15.75 18.30 1.48
CA ILE A 16 15.63 16.85 1.31
C ILE A 16 14.37 16.54 0.50
N ILE A 17 13.26 17.24 0.76
CA ILE A 17 12.03 17.07 -0.01
C ILE A 17 12.29 17.39 -1.48
N ASP A 18 12.88 18.54 -1.76
CA ASP A 18 13.14 18.98 -3.13
C ASP A 18 14.08 18.01 -3.86
N GLY A 19 15.12 17.52 -3.16
CA GLY A 19 16.03 16.51 -3.71
C GLY A 19 15.35 15.17 -3.97
N GLU A 20 14.48 14.71 -3.09
CA GLU A 20 13.78 13.43 -3.26
C GLU A 20 12.70 13.52 -4.36
N VAL A 21 11.94 14.61 -4.40
CA VAL A 21 10.99 14.85 -5.49
C VAL A 21 11.72 14.90 -6.83
N ALA A 22 12.82 15.64 -6.94
CA ALA A 22 13.60 15.76 -8.17
C ALA A 22 14.14 14.40 -8.64
N LYS A 23 14.62 13.56 -7.71
CA LYS A 23 15.09 12.20 -8.00
C LYS A 23 13.98 11.29 -8.53
N GLN A 24 12.83 11.28 -7.86
CA GLN A 24 11.67 10.49 -8.26
C GLN A 24 11.14 10.94 -9.63
N ILE A 25 11.08 12.24 -9.86
CA ILE A 25 10.67 12.80 -11.14
C ILE A 25 11.68 12.50 -12.24
N GLY A 26 12.97 12.52 -11.95
CA GLY A 26 14.00 12.09 -12.91
C GLY A 26 13.80 10.65 -13.38
N CYS A 27 13.53 9.73 -12.45
CA CYS A 27 13.19 8.34 -12.79
C CYS A 27 11.91 8.25 -13.63
N PHE A 28 10.88 9.03 -13.28
CA PHE A 28 9.64 9.08 -14.04
C PHE A 28 9.86 9.56 -15.48
N ASP A 29 10.63 10.64 -15.67
CA ASP A 29 10.94 11.20 -16.99
C ASP A 29 11.72 10.18 -17.86
N GLU A 30 12.64 9.40 -17.27
CA GLU A 30 13.33 8.32 -17.96
C GLU A 30 12.39 7.18 -18.36
N LEU A 31 11.47 6.77 -17.48
CA LEU A 31 10.45 5.78 -17.79
C LEU A 31 9.54 6.24 -18.94
N CYS A 32 9.11 7.50 -18.93
CA CYS A 32 8.28 8.07 -19.99
C CYS A 32 9.01 8.09 -21.34
N LYS A 33 10.30 8.38 -21.35
CA LYS A 33 11.12 8.34 -22.58
C LYS A 33 11.26 6.91 -23.12
N SER A 34 11.45 5.94 -22.23
CA SER A 34 11.70 4.55 -22.60
C SER A 34 10.42 3.80 -22.98
N PHE A 35 9.30 4.16 -22.41
CA PHE A 35 8.01 3.45 -22.52
C PHE A 35 6.85 4.41 -22.82
N ALA A 36 7.02 5.27 -23.83
CA ALA A 36 6.02 6.28 -24.20
C ALA A 36 4.62 5.65 -24.39
N GLY A 37 3.66 6.03 -23.54
CA GLY A 37 2.30 5.49 -23.56
C GLY A 37 2.14 4.06 -23.05
N GLY A 38 3.17 3.46 -22.47
CA GLY A 38 3.17 2.06 -22.02
C GLY A 38 2.51 1.79 -20.68
N PHE A 39 2.08 2.81 -19.93
CA PHE A 39 1.45 2.64 -18.62
C PHE A 39 0.31 3.63 -18.39
N HIS A 40 -0.68 3.21 -17.61
CA HIS A 40 -1.88 3.99 -17.30
C HIS A 40 -1.74 4.84 -16.04
N GLY A 41 -0.73 4.60 -15.23
CA GLY A 41 -0.56 5.28 -13.96
C GLY A 41 0.73 4.91 -13.26
N ILE A 42 0.92 5.50 -12.10
CA ILE A 42 2.08 5.34 -11.25
C ILE A 42 1.66 4.80 -9.91
N TYR A 43 2.35 3.77 -9.45
CA TYR A 43 2.31 3.36 -8.08
C TYR A 43 3.30 4.19 -7.26
N PHE A 44 2.77 5.01 -6.38
CA PHE A 44 3.57 5.79 -5.43
C PHE A 44 3.98 4.87 -4.27
N SER A 45 5.22 4.43 -4.31
CA SER A 45 5.75 3.36 -3.46
C SER A 45 6.04 3.70 -1.98
N PRO A 46 6.19 4.96 -1.55
CA PRO A 46 6.39 5.25 -0.14
C PRO A 46 5.24 4.70 0.71
N GLU A 47 5.60 3.84 1.64
CA GLU A 47 4.64 3.21 2.54
C GLU A 47 4.37 4.14 3.72
N SER A 48 3.16 4.63 3.80
CA SER A 48 2.69 5.49 4.87
C SER A 48 1.79 4.73 5.82
N THR A 49 1.87 5.04 7.11
CA THR A 49 1.05 4.43 8.15
C THR A 49 0.46 5.49 9.06
N TYR A 50 -0.77 5.28 9.52
CA TYR A 50 -1.42 6.19 10.47
C TYR A 50 -0.57 6.50 11.72
N PRO A 51 0.12 5.54 12.35
CA PRO A 51 1.00 5.87 13.47
C PRO A 51 2.09 6.89 13.16
N GLY A 52 2.46 7.03 11.89
CA GLY A 52 3.37 8.07 11.41
C GLY A 52 2.74 9.46 11.36
N PHE A 53 1.42 9.57 11.38
CA PHE A 53 0.68 10.84 11.28
C PHE A 53 0.22 11.41 12.63
N ARG A 54 0.62 10.83 13.75
CA ARG A 54 0.22 11.33 15.08
C ARG A 54 0.79 12.71 15.41
N ASP A 55 1.86 13.09 14.75
CA ASP A 55 2.42 14.45 14.83
C ASP A 55 1.87 15.25 13.65
N ALA A 56 1.04 16.26 13.93
CA ALA A 56 0.50 17.16 12.91
C ALA A 56 1.59 17.81 12.03
N SER A 57 2.81 17.92 12.54
CA SER A 57 3.96 18.42 11.78
C SER A 57 4.44 17.42 10.74
N LEU A 58 4.40 16.13 11.03
CA LEU A 58 4.75 15.05 10.11
C LEU A 58 3.68 14.84 9.05
N GLU A 59 2.41 14.89 9.46
CA GLU A 59 1.25 14.85 8.56
C GLU A 59 1.34 15.97 7.52
N ASN A 60 1.58 17.20 7.94
CA ASN A 60 1.77 18.33 7.05
C ASN A 60 2.95 18.14 6.11
N PHE A 61 4.08 17.67 6.64
CA PHE A 61 5.29 17.41 5.86
C PHE A 61 5.06 16.35 4.76
N LEU A 62 4.45 15.22 5.10
CA LEU A 62 4.15 14.15 4.14
C LEU A 62 3.12 14.60 3.12
N GLY A 63 2.10 15.32 3.54
CA GLY A 63 1.11 15.91 2.63
C GLY A 63 1.75 16.86 1.62
N ASP A 64 2.65 17.71 2.06
CA ASP A 64 3.37 18.66 1.19
C ASP A 64 4.33 17.93 0.23
N LEU A 65 5.07 16.92 0.71
CA LEU A 65 5.95 16.09 -0.11
C LEU A 65 5.18 15.35 -1.21
N TYR A 66 4.13 14.63 -0.82
CA TYR A 66 3.32 13.84 -1.75
C TYR A 66 2.56 14.74 -2.71
N GLY A 67 2.02 15.86 -2.21
CA GLY A 67 1.33 16.86 -3.05
C GLY A 67 2.24 17.44 -4.12
N ARG A 68 3.48 17.80 -3.80
CA ARG A 68 4.47 18.25 -4.79
C ARG A 68 4.75 17.19 -5.83
N PHE A 69 5.02 15.95 -5.41
CA PHE A 69 5.27 14.86 -6.34
C PHE A 69 4.08 14.62 -7.27
N PHE A 70 2.84 14.57 -6.74
CA PHE A 70 1.64 14.35 -7.54
C PHE A 70 1.40 15.49 -8.53
N ASN A 71 1.63 16.74 -8.11
CA ASN A 71 1.52 17.90 -8.98
C ASN A 71 2.56 17.87 -10.10
N GLU A 72 3.79 17.46 -9.82
CA GLU A 72 4.84 17.31 -10.83
C GLU A 72 4.49 16.22 -11.86
N ILE A 73 3.91 15.10 -11.43
CA ILE A 73 3.44 14.04 -12.33
C ILE A 73 2.30 14.58 -13.21
N ARG A 74 1.27 15.19 -12.60
CA ARG A 74 0.11 15.70 -13.33
C ARG A 74 0.46 16.84 -14.30
N SER A 75 1.45 17.66 -13.98
CA SER A 75 1.93 18.69 -14.89
C SER A 75 2.59 18.14 -16.16
N ARG A 76 3.11 16.92 -16.11
CA ARG A 76 3.71 16.20 -17.24
C ARG A 76 2.69 15.40 -18.04
N ASN A 77 1.78 14.74 -17.34
CA ASN A 77 0.70 13.98 -17.94
C ASN A 77 -0.47 13.83 -16.96
N ASP A 78 -1.53 14.59 -17.15
CA ASP A 78 -2.73 14.62 -16.32
C ASP A 78 -3.65 13.39 -16.52
N GLN A 79 -3.39 12.57 -17.54
CA GLN A 79 -4.15 11.34 -17.79
C GLN A 79 -3.64 10.16 -16.96
N LEU A 80 -2.45 10.28 -16.39
CA LEU A 80 -1.89 9.21 -15.55
C LEU A 80 -2.58 9.15 -14.20
N LYS A 81 -2.96 7.95 -13.82
CA LYS A 81 -3.51 7.67 -12.50
C LYS A 81 -2.39 7.53 -11.46
N ILE A 82 -2.59 8.10 -10.30
CA ILE A 82 -1.68 7.96 -9.16
C ILE A 82 -2.32 7.03 -8.15
N MET A 83 -1.64 5.92 -7.84
CA MET A 83 -2.08 4.95 -6.85
C MET A 83 -1.17 5.01 -5.61
N MET A 84 -1.78 4.98 -4.43
CA MET A 84 -1.10 4.76 -3.14
C MET A 84 -1.54 3.45 -2.52
N SER A 85 -0.61 2.80 -1.80
CA SER A 85 -0.90 1.57 -1.04
C SER A 85 -0.33 1.68 0.39
N PRO A 86 -1.00 2.44 1.27
CA PRO A 86 -0.56 2.59 2.65
C PRO A 86 -0.76 1.31 3.44
N ALA A 87 0.06 1.10 4.47
CA ALA A 87 -0.14 0.00 5.40
C ALA A 87 -1.28 0.32 6.37
N THR A 88 -2.11 -0.68 6.64
CA THR A 88 -3.19 -0.59 7.62
C THR A 88 -2.74 -1.20 8.95
N PHE A 89 -2.61 -0.37 9.99
CA PHE A 89 -2.34 -0.85 11.34
C PHE A 89 -3.55 -0.64 12.22
N TYR A 90 -4.07 -1.74 12.77
CA TYR A 90 -5.15 -1.69 13.74
C TYR A 90 -4.59 -1.52 15.15
N HIS A 91 -4.71 -0.33 15.70
CA HIS A 91 -4.51 -0.10 17.12
C HIS A 91 -5.87 0.15 17.76
N ALA A 92 -6.32 -0.78 18.57
CA ALA A 92 -7.60 -0.72 19.26
C ALA A 92 -7.92 0.70 19.79
N GLY A 93 -9.06 1.22 19.41
CA GLY A 93 -9.59 2.51 19.88
C GLY A 93 -9.12 3.77 19.13
N LYS A 94 -8.43 3.65 18.00
CA LYS A 94 -7.88 4.83 17.26
C LYS A 94 -8.20 4.86 15.77
N MET A 95 -9.08 4.00 15.30
CA MET A 95 -9.45 3.99 13.88
C MET A 95 -10.25 5.24 13.46
N ASP A 96 -11.02 5.82 14.37
CA ASP A 96 -11.77 7.07 14.11
C ASP A 96 -10.82 8.25 13.88
N ASP A 97 -9.73 8.34 14.65
CA ASP A 97 -8.69 9.36 14.46
C ASP A 97 -7.97 9.20 13.10
N MET A 98 -7.89 7.98 12.59
CA MET A 98 -7.25 7.67 11.30
C MET A 98 -7.95 8.38 10.14
N LYS A 99 -9.27 8.45 10.16
CA LYS A 99 -10.05 9.08 9.09
C LYS A 99 -9.68 10.56 8.93
N GLY A 100 -9.66 11.32 10.02
CA GLY A 100 -9.33 12.74 10.00
C GLY A 100 -7.91 13.00 9.45
N ALA A 101 -6.93 12.21 9.90
CA ALA A 101 -5.55 12.34 9.46
C ALA A 101 -5.37 12.05 7.96
N TRP A 102 -6.00 10.98 7.44
CA TRP A 102 -5.95 10.67 6.01
C TRP A 102 -6.65 11.71 5.16
N LEU A 103 -7.81 12.21 5.57
CA LEU A 103 -8.51 13.28 4.86
C LEU A 103 -7.70 14.57 4.82
N ALA A 104 -7.04 14.93 5.92
CA ALA A 104 -6.14 16.09 5.96
C ALA A 104 -4.96 15.91 4.99
N MET A 105 -4.35 14.72 4.92
CA MET A 105 -3.30 14.43 3.96
C MET A 105 -3.82 14.47 2.52
N PHE A 106 -4.97 13.87 2.22
CA PHE A 106 -5.54 13.85 0.88
C PHE A 106 -6.02 15.22 0.39
N SER A 107 -6.28 16.17 1.29
CA SER A 107 -6.53 17.57 0.91
C SER A 107 -5.31 18.24 0.26
N LYS A 108 -4.09 17.74 0.52
CA LYS A 108 -2.84 18.23 -0.04
C LYS A 108 -2.29 17.34 -1.15
N ALA A 109 -2.46 16.04 -1.02
CA ALA A 109 -1.89 15.00 -1.88
C ALA A 109 -2.95 13.98 -2.26
N HIS A 110 -3.79 14.33 -3.23
CA HIS A 110 -4.95 13.54 -3.64
C HIS A 110 -4.54 12.46 -4.68
N PRO A 111 -4.50 11.16 -4.32
CA PRO A 111 -4.32 10.09 -5.29
C PRO A 111 -5.63 9.81 -6.05
N ASP A 112 -5.54 9.18 -7.22
CA ASP A 112 -6.72 8.69 -7.95
C ASP A 112 -7.23 7.37 -7.40
N ILE A 113 -6.31 6.53 -6.89
CA ILE A 113 -6.57 5.17 -6.41
C ILE A 113 -5.91 4.99 -5.05
N LEU A 114 -6.66 4.47 -4.09
CA LEU A 114 -6.15 4.04 -2.80
C LEU A 114 -6.34 2.55 -2.66
N ALA A 115 -5.23 1.82 -2.48
CA ALA A 115 -5.18 0.38 -2.33
C ALA A 115 -4.50 0.00 -1.00
N PRO A 116 -5.09 0.24 0.17
CA PRO A 116 -4.46 -0.07 1.44
C PRO A 116 -4.08 -1.55 1.52
N GLN A 117 -2.89 -1.83 2.05
CA GLN A 117 -2.50 -3.18 2.42
C GLN A 117 -3.44 -3.66 3.53
N ASP A 118 -3.95 -4.87 3.44
CA ASP A 118 -4.87 -5.40 4.45
C ASP A 118 -4.17 -5.77 5.76
N SER A 119 -2.83 -5.84 5.72
CA SER A 119 -1.95 -6.06 6.88
C SER A 119 -2.25 -7.33 7.70
N ILE A 120 -2.90 -8.31 7.07
CA ILE A 120 -3.21 -9.61 7.67
C ILE A 120 -2.01 -10.54 7.57
N GLY A 121 -1.30 -10.52 6.46
CA GLY A 121 -0.11 -11.33 6.27
C GLY A 121 1.02 -10.99 7.24
N CYS A 122 1.20 -9.72 7.54
CA CYS A 122 2.15 -9.26 8.56
C CYS A 122 1.64 -9.41 10.01
N GLY A 123 0.37 -9.81 10.21
CA GLY A 123 -0.22 -10.00 11.53
C GLY A 123 -0.60 -8.72 12.27
N CYS A 124 -0.63 -7.57 11.57
CA CYS A 124 -1.02 -6.30 12.18
C CYS A 124 -2.52 -6.14 12.32
N ILE A 125 -3.29 -6.85 11.50
CA ILE A 125 -4.76 -6.97 11.57
C ILE A 125 -5.12 -8.45 11.56
N THR A 126 -6.14 -8.81 12.31
CA THR A 126 -6.76 -10.14 12.26
C THR A 126 -7.91 -10.18 11.26
N LEU A 127 -8.22 -11.35 10.73
CA LEU A 127 -9.26 -11.53 9.71
C LEU A 127 -10.65 -11.05 10.18
N ASP A 128 -10.97 -11.20 11.47
CA ASP A 128 -12.22 -10.73 12.08
C ASP A 128 -12.30 -9.21 12.17
N LYS A 129 -11.15 -8.50 12.17
CA LYS A 129 -11.08 -7.04 12.20
C LYS A 129 -10.98 -6.39 10.82
N GLN A 130 -10.75 -7.18 9.78
CA GLN A 130 -10.59 -6.67 8.41
C GLN A 130 -11.81 -5.87 7.93
N VAL A 131 -13.02 -6.36 8.20
CA VAL A 131 -14.25 -5.69 7.75
C VAL A 131 -14.42 -4.32 8.40
N GLU A 132 -14.03 -4.15 9.66
CA GLU A 132 -14.04 -2.87 10.35
C GLU A 132 -13.09 -1.87 9.69
N ALA A 133 -11.86 -2.31 9.41
CA ALA A 133 -10.87 -1.50 8.70
C ALA A 133 -11.34 -1.11 7.28
N LEU A 134 -11.92 -2.05 6.53
CA LEU A 134 -12.45 -1.79 5.19
C LEU A 134 -13.57 -0.75 5.18
N LYS A 135 -14.47 -0.77 6.16
CA LYS A 135 -15.53 0.25 6.31
C LYS A 135 -14.95 1.65 6.50
N ILE A 136 -13.90 1.77 7.30
CA ILE A 136 -13.24 3.06 7.54
C ILE A 136 -12.53 3.53 6.27
N TRP A 137 -11.77 2.67 5.60
CA TRP A 137 -11.14 2.99 4.31
C TRP A 137 -12.18 3.38 3.25
N ARG A 138 -13.31 2.65 3.17
CA ARG A 138 -14.40 3.02 2.26
C ARG A 138 -14.93 4.43 2.56
N SER A 139 -15.18 4.73 3.85
CA SER A 139 -15.64 6.05 4.27
C SER A 139 -14.64 7.18 3.94
N ILE A 140 -13.33 6.92 4.05
CA ILE A 140 -12.28 7.87 3.67
C ILE A 140 -12.30 8.08 2.16
N CYS A 141 -12.36 7.01 1.38
CA CYS A 141 -12.34 7.08 -0.08
C CYS A 141 -13.59 7.76 -0.64
N ASP A 142 -14.77 7.50 -0.05
CA ASP A 142 -16.02 8.16 -0.45
C ASP A 142 -15.96 9.66 -0.21
N GLU A 143 -15.49 10.09 0.96
CA GLU A 143 -15.40 11.50 1.31
C GLU A 143 -14.34 12.24 0.50
N ALA A 144 -13.21 11.58 0.22
CA ALA A 144 -12.14 12.15 -0.59
C ALA A 144 -12.35 11.98 -2.10
N ASN A 145 -13.40 11.26 -2.54
CA ASN A 145 -13.64 10.93 -3.96
C ASN A 145 -12.44 10.21 -4.61
N ILE A 146 -11.96 9.15 -3.95
CA ILE A 146 -10.84 8.32 -4.39
C ILE A 146 -11.35 6.92 -4.72
N GLU A 147 -10.87 6.32 -5.82
CA GLU A 147 -11.21 4.92 -6.14
C GLU A 147 -10.57 3.97 -5.11
N PHE A 148 -11.39 3.09 -4.51
CA PHE A 148 -10.93 2.20 -3.46
C PHE A 148 -10.68 0.79 -3.99
N TRP A 149 -9.42 0.35 -3.91
CA TRP A 149 -8.97 -1.02 -4.16
C TRP A 149 -8.51 -1.67 -2.86
N SER A 150 -8.30 -2.98 -2.86
CA SER A 150 -7.65 -3.69 -1.75
C SER A 150 -6.32 -4.26 -2.22
N ASN A 151 -5.27 -4.07 -1.43
CA ASN A 151 -4.00 -4.76 -1.58
C ASN A 151 -3.94 -5.93 -0.61
N VAL A 152 -4.13 -7.14 -1.14
CA VAL A 152 -4.23 -8.37 -0.36
C VAL A 152 -2.85 -8.96 -0.13
N GLU A 153 -2.44 -9.09 1.13
CA GLU A 153 -1.21 -9.77 1.51
C GLU A 153 -1.36 -11.28 1.40
N VAL A 154 -0.74 -11.87 0.38
CA VAL A 154 -0.79 -13.32 0.10
C VAL A 154 0.32 -14.11 0.79
N PHE A 155 1.00 -13.51 1.74
CA PHE A 155 2.01 -14.13 2.59
C PHE A 155 1.53 -14.20 4.04
N GLU A 156 2.22 -14.97 4.86
CA GLU A 156 2.11 -14.94 6.31
C GLU A 156 3.50 -14.87 6.95
N CYS A 157 3.61 -14.14 8.05
CA CYS A 157 4.81 -14.11 8.88
C CYS A 157 4.80 -15.28 9.84
N CYS A 158 5.88 -16.08 9.85
CA CYS A 158 6.02 -17.26 10.71
C CYS A 158 6.78 -16.97 12.01
N ALA A 159 7.27 -15.75 12.20
CA ALA A 159 7.94 -15.27 13.41
C ALA A 159 7.47 -13.86 13.75
N PRO A 160 7.77 -13.31 14.94
CA PRO A 160 7.35 -11.95 15.30
C PRO A 160 7.77 -10.95 14.22
N TYR A 161 6.86 -10.38 13.66
CA TYR A 161 6.49 -9.65 12.46
C TYR A 161 7.50 -8.71 11.80
N ILE A 162 8.79 -8.91 11.88
CA ILE A 162 9.76 -8.02 11.19
C ILE A 162 10.76 -8.79 10.34
N ASP A 163 10.84 -10.10 10.49
CA ASP A 163 11.79 -10.89 9.71
C ASP A 163 11.16 -11.29 8.36
N GLU A 164 11.48 -10.52 7.31
CA GLU A 164 11.08 -10.87 5.95
C GLU A 164 11.56 -12.27 5.52
N THR A 165 12.59 -12.80 6.19
CA THR A 165 13.08 -14.17 5.92
C THR A 165 12.10 -15.23 6.41
N SER A 166 11.21 -14.90 7.35
CA SER A 166 10.22 -15.80 7.91
C SER A 166 8.88 -15.83 7.17
N ARG A 167 8.73 -15.01 6.11
CA ARG A 167 7.50 -14.96 5.31
C ARG A 167 7.39 -16.16 4.38
N ARG A 168 6.20 -16.71 4.28
CA ARG A 168 5.84 -17.78 3.33
C ARG A 168 4.51 -17.49 2.67
N ILE A 169 4.17 -18.24 1.61
CA ILE A 169 2.85 -18.14 0.99
C ILE A 169 1.76 -18.45 2.02
N ALA A 170 0.71 -17.64 2.03
CA ALA A 170 -0.41 -17.84 2.93
C ALA A 170 -1.25 -19.06 2.56
N PRO A 171 -1.97 -19.66 3.53
CA PRO A 171 -3.00 -20.64 3.22
C PRO A 171 -4.03 -20.06 2.25
N HIS A 172 -4.36 -20.81 1.20
CA HIS A 172 -5.32 -20.38 0.17
C HIS A 172 -6.65 -19.90 0.78
N ASP A 173 -7.21 -20.67 1.72
CA ASP A 173 -8.51 -20.38 2.32
C ASP A 173 -8.50 -19.06 3.11
N ARG A 174 -7.34 -18.70 3.71
CA ARG A 174 -7.19 -17.39 4.36
C ARG A 174 -7.27 -16.25 3.36
N VAL A 175 -6.59 -16.38 2.22
CA VAL A 175 -6.61 -15.34 1.19
C VAL A 175 -7.99 -15.23 0.52
N VAL A 176 -8.67 -16.35 0.31
CA VAL A 176 -10.07 -16.36 -0.16
C VAL A 176 -10.97 -15.61 0.83
N ALA A 177 -10.80 -15.83 2.14
CA ALA A 177 -11.57 -15.13 3.15
C ALA A 177 -11.28 -13.61 3.15
N GLN A 178 -10.00 -13.19 3.00
CA GLN A 178 -9.62 -11.77 2.86
C GLN A 178 -10.33 -11.13 1.67
N ILE A 179 -10.32 -11.79 0.51
CA ILE A 179 -10.98 -11.30 -0.71
C ILE A 179 -12.50 -11.22 -0.51
N ASN A 180 -13.12 -12.25 0.05
CA ASN A 180 -14.56 -12.26 0.31
C ASN A 180 -15.00 -11.14 1.27
N ASN A 181 -14.21 -10.87 2.30
CA ASN A 181 -14.46 -9.77 3.23
C ASN A 181 -14.35 -8.40 2.53
N ALA A 182 -13.41 -8.25 1.61
CA ALA A 182 -13.15 -6.98 0.96
C ALA A 182 -14.06 -6.72 -0.26
N ALA A 183 -14.53 -7.75 -0.95
CA ALA A 183 -15.31 -7.63 -2.18
C ALA A 183 -16.52 -6.67 -2.12
N PRO A 184 -17.28 -6.57 -1.00
CA PRO A 184 -18.39 -5.61 -0.91
C PRO A 184 -17.96 -4.13 -0.85
N TYR A 185 -16.69 -3.85 -0.61
CA TYR A 185 -16.20 -2.48 -0.32
C TYR A 185 -15.32 -1.91 -1.42
N VAL A 186 -14.70 -2.75 -2.26
CA VAL A 186 -13.66 -2.34 -3.21
C VAL A 186 -14.07 -2.57 -4.65
N SER A 187 -13.50 -1.78 -5.57
CA SER A 187 -13.74 -1.96 -7.01
C SER A 187 -12.78 -2.96 -7.65
N LYS A 188 -11.58 -3.14 -7.08
CA LYS A 188 -10.54 -4.04 -7.60
C LYS A 188 -9.64 -4.57 -6.49
N PHE A 189 -8.89 -5.62 -6.84
CA PHE A 189 -7.87 -6.22 -6.00
C PHE A 189 -6.51 -6.15 -6.67
N ILE A 190 -5.50 -5.88 -5.87
CA ILE A 190 -4.09 -6.16 -6.16
C ILE A 190 -3.54 -7.06 -5.08
N THR A 191 -2.41 -7.70 -5.30
CA THR A 191 -1.80 -8.62 -4.33
C THR A 191 -0.36 -8.25 -4.07
N TRP A 192 0.07 -8.40 -2.83
CA TRP A 192 1.45 -8.30 -2.38
C TRP A 192 1.90 -9.64 -1.81
N GLU A 193 2.83 -10.31 -2.34
CA GLU A 193 3.48 -10.43 -3.66
C GLU A 193 3.23 -11.86 -4.19
N LEU A 194 2.14 -12.08 -4.92
CA LEU A 194 1.77 -13.44 -5.34
C LEU A 194 2.86 -14.11 -6.16
N LEU A 195 3.44 -13.39 -7.11
CA LEU A 195 4.47 -13.96 -7.99
C LEU A 195 5.77 -14.32 -7.24
N TYR A 196 6.05 -13.63 -6.16
CA TYR A 196 7.24 -13.89 -5.34
C TYR A 196 7.03 -15.08 -4.39
N TYR A 197 5.97 -15.03 -3.58
CA TYR A 197 5.70 -16.10 -2.61
C TYR A 197 5.09 -17.35 -3.26
N GLY A 198 4.38 -17.19 -4.34
CA GLY A 198 3.74 -18.26 -5.09
C GLY A 198 4.62 -18.95 -6.13
N ASN A 199 5.84 -18.47 -6.40
CA ASN A 199 6.72 -19.08 -7.39
C ASN A 199 7.55 -20.22 -6.77
N PRO A 200 7.40 -21.48 -7.25
CA PRO A 200 8.10 -22.62 -6.69
C PRO A 200 9.64 -22.55 -6.86
N MET A 201 10.12 -21.69 -7.76
CA MET A 201 11.56 -21.48 -7.96
C MET A 201 12.20 -20.56 -6.90
N TYR A 202 11.42 -19.88 -6.10
CA TYR A 202 11.95 -19.03 -5.02
C TYR A 202 12.03 -19.83 -3.71
N PRO A 203 13.19 -19.82 -3.00
CA PRO A 203 13.37 -20.58 -1.76
C PRO A 203 12.36 -20.29 -0.65
N ARG A 204 11.77 -19.08 -0.68
CA ARG A 204 10.80 -18.62 0.32
C ARG A 204 9.37 -19.10 0.08
N SER A 205 9.08 -19.72 -1.05
CA SER A 205 7.76 -20.31 -1.33
C SER A 205 7.50 -21.59 -0.50
N GLY A 206 8.48 -22.05 0.29
CA GLY A 206 8.40 -23.34 0.99
C GLY A 206 8.47 -24.53 0.05
N GLY A 207 8.80 -24.33 -1.23
CA GLY A 207 9.03 -25.38 -2.23
C GLY A 207 7.79 -26.15 -2.67
N LYS A 208 6.61 -25.84 -2.11
CA LYS A 208 5.35 -26.49 -2.48
C LYS A 208 4.27 -25.43 -2.64
N LEU A 209 4.02 -25.01 -3.87
CA LEU A 209 2.75 -24.37 -4.20
C LEU A 209 1.65 -25.39 -3.92
N SER A 210 0.73 -25.05 -3.04
CA SER A 210 -0.51 -25.82 -2.96
C SER A 210 -1.18 -25.75 -4.34
N PRO A 211 -1.53 -26.89 -4.97
CA PRO A 211 -2.26 -26.93 -6.22
C PRO A 211 -3.52 -26.05 -6.24
N ARG A 212 -4.11 -25.80 -5.07
CA ARG A 212 -5.27 -24.91 -4.89
C ARG A 212 -5.06 -23.48 -5.38
N TRP A 213 -3.81 -22.96 -5.38
CA TRP A 213 -3.53 -21.61 -5.84
C TRP A 213 -3.66 -21.44 -7.36
N PHE A 214 -3.53 -22.51 -8.12
CA PHE A 214 -3.54 -22.48 -9.58
C PHE A 214 -4.60 -23.40 -10.22
N GLY A 215 -5.61 -23.82 -9.44
CA GLY A 215 -6.71 -24.62 -9.95
C GLY A 215 -6.32 -26.05 -10.39
N GLY A 216 -5.14 -26.51 -9.98
CA GLY A 216 -4.67 -27.86 -10.27
C GLY A 216 -5.20 -28.89 -9.27
N ALA A 217 -5.51 -30.09 -9.73
CA ALA A 217 -5.70 -31.25 -8.87
C ALA A 217 -4.40 -31.58 -8.13
N GLU A 218 -4.51 -32.09 -6.91
CA GLU A 218 -3.33 -32.60 -6.19
C GLU A 218 -2.60 -33.59 -7.11
N VAL A 219 -1.35 -33.29 -7.40
CA VAL A 219 -0.47 -34.24 -8.07
C VAL A 219 0.22 -34.97 -6.93
N ASP A 220 -0.13 -36.25 -6.73
CA ASP A 220 0.46 -37.16 -5.77
C ASP A 220 1.98 -37.32 -5.98
#